data_14f8ca42b1c61ee0bb034fcd8e0c717a
#
_entry.id   14f8ca42b1c61ee0bb034fcd8e0c717a
#
_cell.length_a   1.000
_cell.length_b   1.000
_cell.length_c   1.000
_cell.angle_alpha   90.00
_cell.angle_beta   90.00
_cell.angle_gamma   90.00
#
_symmetry.space_group_name_H-M   'P 1'
#
loop_
_entity.id
_entity.type
_entity.pdbx_description
1 polymer ?
#
loop_
_entity_poly.entity_id
_entity_poly.type
_entity_poly.pdbx_seq_one_letter_code
_entity_poly.pdbx_strand_id
1 'polypeptide(L)'
;MNYRLFYAWSEFVEKIRQFFRSKGYLEVSTPILQSYPNADPHIEPLKVNLTLKGQTKSYWLHTSPEHAMKKLLAILPKDMFQITKVFRNGEYGRLHRPEFTMLEFYKIGTDYTGLIEDLKELLNLFGFEDFQILELEKAFEEYLGIVLSEEEEILKNNLMAYGYDFDDREDWETIFYRLYVELERCLASEKPTFLIKFPSKLAMYGVVKDGYAERFELYIKGIEIANGWTEERDPQKIRERMKEWVKDRDLPIDEELLQALPEIPEFSGCSVGLERLFMAVYNIESLDQIPWIFREEGL
;
A
#
# COMPACT_ATOMS: atom_id res chain seq x y z
N MET A 1 -26.39 6.22 16.86
CA MET A 1 -25.46 5.31 16.18
C MET A 1 -26.11 4.81 14.88
N ASN A 2 -25.43 4.90 13.73
CA ASN A 2 -26.03 4.53 12.44
C ASN A 2 -25.88 3.02 12.19
N TYR A 3 -26.84 2.22 12.67
CA TYR A 3 -26.84 0.74 12.51
C TYR A 3 -26.74 0.28 11.05
N ARG A 4 -27.23 1.09 10.10
CA ARG A 4 -27.20 0.75 8.68
C ARG A 4 -25.77 0.60 8.15
N LEU A 5 -24.82 1.38 8.67
CA LEU A 5 -23.42 1.26 8.26
C LEU A 5 -22.79 -0.06 8.70
N PHE A 6 -23.17 -0.63 9.85
CA PHE A 6 -22.66 -1.94 10.26
C PHE A 6 -23.11 -3.06 9.34
N TYR A 7 -24.39 -3.06 8.91
CA TYR A 7 -24.88 -4.03 7.94
C TYR A 7 -24.21 -3.83 6.58
N ALA A 8 -24.12 -2.58 6.11
CA ALA A 8 -23.47 -2.26 4.86
C ALA A 8 -21.98 -2.71 4.83
N TRP A 9 -21.26 -2.49 5.94
CA TRP A 9 -19.90 -2.98 6.08
C TRP A 9 -19.80 -4.51 6.04
N SER A 10 -20.68 -5.19 6.76
CA SER A 10 -20.70 -6.66 6.76
C SER A 10 -20.95 -7.22 5.36
N GLU A 11 -21.93 -6.67 4.63
CA GLU A 11 -22.23 -7.06 3.24
C GLU A 11 -21.08 -6.70 2.29
N PHE A 12 -20.46 -5.54 2.47
CA PHE A 12 -19.33 -5.08 1.68
C PHE A 12 -18.13 -6.02 1.81
N VAL A 13 -17.73 -6.36 3.05
CA VAL A 13 -16.61 -7.28 3.29
C VAL A 13 -16.94 -8.69 2.77
N GLU A 14 -18.17 -9.16 2.93
CA GLU A 14 -18.57 -10.47 2.42
C GLU A 14 -18.56 -10.52 0.88
N LYS A 15 -19.00 -9.47 0.19
CA LYS A 15 -18.89 -9.37 -1.28
C LYS A 15 -17.44 -9.46 -1.77
N ILE A 16 -16.51 -8.77 -1.10
CA ILE A 16 -15.08 -8.85 -1.42
C ILE A 16 -14.58 -10.27 -1.23
N ARG A 17 -14.92 -10.90 -0.11
CA ARG A 17 -14.52 -12.29 0.19
C ARG A 17 -15.05 -13.28 -0.84
N GLN A 18 -16.30 -13.16 -1.24
CA GLN A 18 -16.92 -13.99 -2.27
C GLN A 18 -16.26 -13.79 -3.63
N PHE A 19 -15.92 -12.54 -3.99
CA PHE A 19 -15.20 -12.23 -5.22
C PHE A 19 -13.87 -12.99 -5.30
N PHE A 20 -12.99 -12.85 -4.32
CA PHE A 20 -11.69 -13.51 -4.35
C PHE A 20 -11.82 -15.04 -4.33
N ARG A 21 -12.73 -15.60 -3.54
CA ARG A 21 -13.01 -17.04 -3.53
C ARG A 21 -13.52 -17.53 -4.89
N SER A 22 -14.38 -16.78 -5.56
CA SER A 22 -14.92 -17.14 -6.89
C SER A 22 -13.86 -17.14 -7.98
N LYS A 23 -12.80 -16.32 -7.81
CA LYS A 23 -11.61 -16.28 -8.68
C LYS A 23 -10.58 -17.36 -8.33
N GLY A 24 -10.82 -18.19 -7.32
CA GLY A 24 -9.94 -19.29 -6.91
C GLY A 24 -8.86 -18.91 -5.91
N TYR A 25 -8.86 -17.69 -5.39
CA TYR A 25 -7.94 -17.29 -4.33
C TYR A 25 -8.23 -18.03 -3.03
N LEU A 26 -7.17 -18.45 -2.34
CA LEU A 26 -7.25 -19.04 -1.00
C LEU A 26 -7.30 -17.93 0.05
N GLU A 27 -8.34 -17.91 0.88
CA GLU A 27 -8.35 -17.04 2.06
C GLU A 27 -7.43 -17.62 3.13
N VAL A 28 -6.46 -16.82 3.58
CA VAL A 28 -5.48 -17.20 4.60
C VAL A 28 -5.59 -16.31 5.83
N SER A 29 -4.99 -16.75 6.93
CA SER A 29 -4.87 -15.96 8.15
C SER A 29 -3.46 -16.14 8.72
N THR A 30 -2.72 -15.03 8.80
CA THR A 30 -1.37 -14.99 9.36
C THR A 30 -1.39 -14.29 10.72
N PRO A 31 -0.40 -14.53 11.60
CA PRO A 31 -0.32 -13.83 12.87
C PRO A 31 -0.19 -12.32 12.71
N ILE A 32 -0.96 -11.55 13.48
CA ILE A 32 -0.82 -10.09 13.58
C ILE A 32 0.44 -9.72 14.34
N LEU A 33 0.75 -10.48 15.40
CA LEU A 33 1.95 -10.30 16.22
C LEU A 33 3.14 -10.96 15.53
N GLN A 34 4.15 -10.17 15.16
CA GLN A 34 5.30 -10.58 14.38
C GLN A 34 6.61 -10.51 15.19
N SER A 35 7.54 -11.42 14.89
CA SER A 35 8.90 -11.40 15.46
C SER A 35 9.78 -10.30 14.83
N TYR A 36 9.42 -9.86 13.64
CA TYR A 36 10.08 -8.79 12.89
C TYR A 36 9.05 -7.76 12.44
N PRO A 37 9.36 -6.46 12.44
CA PRO A 37 8.50 -5.44 11.86
C PRO A 37 8.54 -5.51 10.34
N ASN A 38 7.49 -5.01 9.68
CA ASN A 38 7.61 -4.66 8.27
C ASN A 38 8.60 -3.48 8.13
N ALA A 39 9.54 -3.61 7.21
CA ALA A 39 10.54 -2.59 6.96
C ALA A 39 10.05 -1.63 5.86
N ASP A 40 9.12 -0.74 6.19
CA ASP A 40 8.62 0.30 5.29
C ASP A 40 9.29 1.64 5.62
N PRO A 41 9.68 2.47 4.63
CA PRO A 41 10.44 3.69 4.87
C PRO A 41 9.69 4.73 5.70
N HIS A 42 8.38 4.88 5.48
CA HIS A 42 7.56 5.96 6.08
C HIS A 42 6.52 5.46 7.08
N ILE A 43 6.52 4.16 7.40
CA ILE A 43 5.55 3.56 8.31
C ILE A 43 6.27 3.17 9.60
N GLU A 44 5.75 3.65 10.74
CA GLU A 44 6.27 3.30 12.06
C GLU A 44 5.46 2.14 12.64
N PRO A 45 6.08 0.95 12.89
CA PRO A 45 5.38 -0.19 13.48
C PRO A 45 5.17 -0.01 14.98
N LEU A 46 4.04 -0.53 15.49
CA LEU A 46 3.77 -0.60 16.93
C LEU A 46 4.56 -1.74 17.58
N LYS A 47 5.49 -1.38 18.48
CA LYS A 47 6.27 -2.33 19.28
C LYS A 47 5.50 -2.78 20.51
N VAL A 48 5.49 -4.10 20.75
CA VAL A 48 4.81 -4.74 21.88
C VAL A 48 5.82 -5.58 22.68
N ASN A 49 5.85 -5.41 23.99
CA ASN A 49 6.64 -6.26 24.89
C ASN A 49 5.78 -7.41 25.42
N LEU A 50 6.17 -8.64 25.10
CA LEU A 50 5.46 -9.84 25.50
C LEU A 50 6.33 -10.70 26.42
N THR A 51 5.79 -11.10 27.57
CA THR A 51 6.45 -12.02 28.50
C THR A 51 5.99 -13.43 28.26
N LEU A 52 6.89 -14.28 27.76
CA LEU A 52 6.66 -15.70 27.50
C LEU A 52 7.65 -16.54 28.34
N LYS A 53 7.16 -17.50 29.09
CA LYS A 53 7.98 -18.38 29.92
C LYS A 53 8.98 -17.66 30.82
N GLY A 54 8.56 -16.51 31.39
CA GLY A 54 9.38 -15.67 32.27
C GLY A 54 10.43 -14.79 31.57
N GLN A 55 10.47 -14.77 30.26
CA GLN A 55 11.34 -13.88 29.46
C GLN A 55 10.50 -12.85 28.71
N THR A 56 10.86 -11.58 28.82
CA THR A 56 10.23 -10.48 28.07
C THR A 56 11.02 -10.23 26.80
N LYS A 57 10.32 -10.25 25.66
CA LYS A 57 10.88 -9.95 24.33
C LYS A 57 10.00 -8.93 23.60
N SER A 58 10.62 -8.17 22.71
CA SER A 58 9.92 -7.25 21.83
C SER A 58 9.38 -8.00 20.60
N TYR A 59 8.15 -7.65 20.23
CA TYR A 59 7.45 -8.07 19.04
C TYR A 59 6.80 -6.83 18.42
N TRP A 60 6.22 -6.97 17.24
CA TRP A 60 5.56 -5.87 16.53
C TRP A 60 4.18 -6.28 16.05
N LEU A 61 3.23 -5.36 16.11
CA LEU A 61 1.99 -5.50 15.37
C LEU A 61 2.28 -5.17 13.90
N HIS A 62 1.82 -6.01 12.99
CA HIS A 62 2.13 -5.84 11.57
C HIS A 62 1.49 -4.57 10.98
N THR A 63 2.21 -3.87 10.11
CA THR A 63 1.72 -2.71 9.36
C THR A 63 1.00 -3.13 8.08
N SER A 64 1.27 -4.34 7.60
CA SER A 64 0.56 -5.16 6.61
C SER A 64 0.84 -6.64 6.87
N PRO A 65 0.04 -7.59 6.38
CA PRO A 65 0.36 -9.02 6.49
C PRO A 65 1.42 -9.49 5.47
N GLU A 66 2.01 -8.60 4.69
CA GLU A 66 2.92 -8.83 3.57
C GLU A 66 4.01 -9.85 3.88
N HIS A 67 4.85 -9.59 4.91
CA HIS A 67 5.98 -10.46 5.24
C HIS A 67 5.54 -11.89 5.56
N ALA A 68 4.47 -12.03 6.34
CA ALA A 68 3.96 -13.33 6.72
C ALA A 68 3.31 -14.08 5.55
N MET A 69 2.58 -13.36 4.69
CA MET A 69 1.95 -13.95 3.49
C MET A 69 3.01 -14.35 2.46
N LYS A 70 4.07 -13.57 2.25
CA LYS A 70 5.18 -13.93 1.37
C LYS A 70 5.92 -15.18 1.86
N LYS A 71 6.18 -15.30 3.17
CA LYS A 71 6.72 -16.54 3.75
C LYS A 71 5.80 -17.75 3.54
N LEU A 72 4.48 -17.53 3.59
CA LEU A 72 3.51 -18.59 3.29
C LEU A 72 3.51 -18.96 1.80
N LEU A 73 3.65 -17.97 0.88
CA LEU A 73 3.74 -18.21 -0.57
C LEU A 73 4.94 -19.08 -0.95
N ALA A 74 6.08 -18.97 -0.24
CA ALA A 74 7.23 -19.82 -0.47
C ALA A 74 6.94 -21.33 -0.15
N ILE A 75 6.00 -21.58 0.77
CA ILE A 75 5.59 -22.93 1.14
C ILE A 75 4.42 -23.41 0.27
N LEU A 76 3.51 -22.53 -0.03
CA LEU A 76 2.27 -22.78 -0.78
C LEU A 76 2.11 -21.72 -1.89
N PRO A 77 2.73 -21.90 -3.07
CA PRO A 77 2.68 -20.94 -4.18
C PRO A 77 1.33 -21.00 -4.88
N LYS A 78 0.35 -20.32 -4.31
CA LYS A 78 -1.03 -20.24 -4.79
C LYS A 78 -1.57 -18.84 -4.60
N ASP A 79 -2.43 -18.39 -5.50
CA ASP A 79 -3.16 -17.15 -5.33
C ASP A 79 -3.86 -17.13 -3.98
N MET A 80 -3.60 -16.11 -3.17
CA MET A 80 -4.16 -16.02 -1.83
C MET A 80 -4.51 -14.59 -1.44
N PHE A 81 -5.43 -14.46 -0.50
CA PHE A 81 -5.80 -13.18 0.07
C PHE A 81 -6.04 -13.28 1.58
N GLN A 82 -5.93 -12.16 2.26
CA GLN A 82 -6.23 -12.02 3.68
C GLN A 82 -6.96 -10.70 3.92
N ILE A 83 -7.99 -10.72 4.76
CA ILE A 83 -8.63 -9.52 5.31
C ILE A 83 -8.29 -9.49 6.80
N THR A 84 -7.56 -8.47 7.25
CA THR A 84 -7.06 -8.41 8.61
C THR A 84 -6.96 -6.98 9.13
N LYS A 85 -6.86 -6.80 10.44
CA LYS A 85 -6.47 -5.53 11.06
C LYS A 85 -4.97 -5.32 10.93
N VAL A 86 -4.59 -4.09 10.63
CA VAL A 86 -3.20 -3.63 10.55
C VAL A 86 -3.01 -2.40 11.42
N PHE A 87 -1.75 -2.12 11.79
CA PHE A 87 -1.44 -1.13 12.81
C PHE A 87 -0.27 -0.25 12.37
N ARG A 88 -0.48 1.08 12.35
CA ARG A 88 0.53 2.07 11.96
C ARG A 88 0.60 3.17 13.00
N ASN A 89 1.74 3.27 13.65
CA ASN A 89 1.96 4.24 14.72
C ASN A 89 1.96 5.67 14.19
N GLY A 90 1.34 6.58 14.94
CA GLY A 90 1.31 8.01 14.59
C GLY A 90 0.34 8.41 13.47
N GLU A 91 -0.27 7.46 12.76
CA GLU A 91 -1.26 7.78 11.72
C GLU A 91 -2.62 8.13 12.32
N TYR A 92 -2.98 9.41 12.31
CA TYR A 92 -4.29 9.89 12.75
C TYR A 92 -4.74 11.11 11.94
N GLY A 93 -5.92 11.05 11.34
CA GLY A 93 -6.44 12.13 10.50
C GLY A 93 -7.74 11.77 9.79
N ARG A 94 -8.18 12.60 8.87
CA ARG A 94 -9.44 12.41 8.11
C ARG A 94 -9.49 11.06 7.39
N LEU A 95 -8.36 10.59 6.85
CA LEU A 95 -8.21 9.36 6.06
C LEU A 95 -7.30 8.30 6.71
N HIS A 96 -6.84 8.53 7.94
CA HIS A 96 -5.87 7.67 8.61
C HIS A 96 -6.31 7.33 10.02
N ARG A 97 -6.05 6.10 10.44
CA ARG A 97 -6.15 5.63 11.83
C ARG A 97 -5.00 4.67 12.13
N PRO A 98 -4.57 4.63 13.41
CA PRO A 98 -3.52 3.70 13.81
C PRO A 98 -3.93 2.23 13.70
N GLU A 99 -5.21 1.94 13.64
CA GLU A 99 -5.79 0.63 13.36
C GLU A 99 -6.83 0.75 12.25
N PHE A 100 -6.70 -0.08 11.20
CA PHE A 100 -7.67 -0.17 10.13
C PHE A 100 -7.70 -1.58 9.53
N THR A 101 -8.62 -1.84 8.59
CA THR A 101 -8.76 -3.13 7.93
C THR A 101 -8.12 -3.10 6.56
N MET A 102 -7.23 -4.03 6.31
CA MET A 102 -6.55 -4.21 5.03
C MET A 102 -6.99 -5.51 4.37
N LEU A 103 -7.28 -5.44 3.08
CA LEU A 103 -7.26 -6.58 2.18
C LEU A 103 -5.86 -6.62 1.55
N GLU A 104 -5.18 -7.73 1.74
CA GLU A 104 -3.91 -8.05 1.06
C GLU A 104 -4.12 -9.25 0.17
N PHE A 105 -3.63 -9.21 -1.07
CA PHE A 105 -3.74 -10.36 -1.97
C PHE A 105 -2.54 -10.49 -2.89
N TYR A 106 -2.22 -11.74 -3.22
CA TYR A 106 -1.09 -12.11 -4.08
C TYR A 106 -1.56 -13.02 -5.19
N LYS A 107 -1.01 -12.82 -6.38
CA LYS A 107 -1.30 -13.60 -7.59
C LYS A 107 -0.01 -14.13 -8.19
N ILE A 108 0.03 -15.44 -8.44
CA ILE A 108 1.19 -16.14 -9.00
C ILE A 108 1.17 -16.05 -10.53
N GLY A 109 2.37 -15.93 -11.13
CA GLY A 109 2.55 -16.01 -12.58
C GLY A 109 2.03 -14.79 -13.36
N THR A 110 1.94 -13.64 -12.69
CA THR A 110 1.52 -12.38 -13.33
C THR A 110 2.37 -11.21 -12.85
N ASP A 111 2.41 -10.15 -13.63
CA ASP A 111 2.90 -8.84 -13.22
C ASP A 111 1.77 -7.99 -12.58
N TYR A 112 2.09 -6.75 -12.20
CA TYR A 112 1.13 -5.83 -11.56
C TYR A 112 -0.11 -5.53 -12.40
N THR A 113 -0.06 -5.71 -13.73
CA THR A 113 -1.23 -5.48 -14.61
C THR A 113 -2.33 -6.48 -14.36
N GLY A 114 -1.99 -7.73 -13.99
CA GLY A 114 -2.96 -8.74 -13.60
C GLY A 114 -3.69 -8.42 -12.29
N LEU A 115 -3.06 -7.66 -11.37
CA LEU A 115 -3.72 -7.15 -10.16
C LEU A 115 -4.68 -6.00 -10.50
N ILE A 116 -4.30 -5.13 -11.43
CA ILE A 116 -5.16 -4.04 -11.93
C ILE A 116 -6.47 -4.62 -12.50
N GLU A 117 -6.38 -5.68 -13.31
CA GLU A 117 -7.58 -6.33 -13.87
C GLU A 117 -8.48 -6.94 -12.77
N ASP A 118 -7.89 -7.60 -11.76
CA ASP A 118 -8.67 -8.11 -10.63
C ASP A 118 -9.33 -6.97 -9.82
N LEU A 119 -8.65 -5.84 -9.63
CA LEU A 119 -9.23 -4.67 -8.97
C LEU A 119 -10.35 -4.03 -9.80
N LYS A 120 -10.22 -3.92 -11.12
CA LYS A 120 -11.31 -3.44 -11.98
C LYS A 120 -12.55 -4.30 -11.85
N GLU A 121 -12.40 -5.64 -11.91
CA GLU A 121 -13.50 -6.57 -11.74
C GLU A 121 -14.12 -6.46 -10.34
N LEU A 122 -13.32 -6.31 -9.29
CA LEU A 122 -13.80 -6.08 -7.92
C LEU A 122 -14.62 -4.78 -7.85
N LEU A 123 -14.11 -3.70 -8.41
CA LEU A 123 -14.74 -2.38 -8.39
C LEU A 123 -16.05 -2.34 -9.20
N ASN A 124 -16.15 -3.13 -10.28
CA ASN A 124 -17.40 -3.29 -11.02
C ASN A 124 -18.55 -3.80 -10.14
N LEU A 125 -18.27 -4.62 -9.11
CA LEU A 125 -19.29 -5.09 -8.15
C LEU A 125 -19.87 -3.95 -7.30
N PHE A 126 -19.17 -2.82 -7.23
CA PHE A 126 -19.56 -1.62 -6.49
C PHE A 126 -19.99 -0.46 -7.41
N GLY A 127 -20.17 -0.75 -8.71
CA GLY A 127 -20.71 0.21 -9.68
C GLY A 127 -19.70 1.13 -10.35
N PHE A 128 -18.40 0.85 -10.25
CA PHE A 128 -17.37 1.55 -11.00
C PHE A 128 -17.09 0.79 -12.30
N GLU A 129 -17.48 1.35 -13.45
CA GLU A 129 -17.38 0.67 -14.76
C GLU A 129 -16.35 1.33 -15.69
N ASP A 130 -15.97 2.57 -15.44
CA ASP A 130 -15.01 3.32 -16.26
C ASP A 130 -13.74 3.62 -15.46
N PHE A 131 -12.59 3.26 -16.00
CA PHE A 131 -11.28 3.35 -15.34
C PHE A 131 -10.29 4.16 -16.19
N GLN A 132 -9.45 4.91 -15.53
CA GLN A 132 -8.30 5.57 -16.15
C GLN A 132 -7.01 4.86 -15.73
N ILE A 133 -6.10 4.67 -16.68
CA ILE A 133 -4.71 4.27 -16.40
C ILE A 133 -3.82 5.40 -16.90
N LEU A 134 -2.99 5.94 -16.01
CA LEU A 134 -2.17 7.10 -16.28
C LEU A 134 -0.72 6.84 -15.82
N GLU A 135 0.23 7.07 -16.69
CA GLU A 135 1.65 7.02 -16.32
C GLU A 135 1.96 8.21 -15.42
N LEU A 136 2.71 7.98 -14.34
CA LEU A 136 2.96 8.99 -13.33
C LEU A 136 3.64 10.25 -13.89
N GLU A 137 4.64 10.09 -14.75
CA GLU A 137 5.30 11.24 -15.41
C GLU A 137 4.30 12.10 -16.21
N LYS A 138 3.39 11.45 -16.95
CA LYS A 138 2.34 12.15 -17.71
C LYS A 138 1.35 12.84 -16.77
N ALA A 139 1.04 12.24 -15.62
CA ALA A 139 0.19 12.87 -14.63
C ALA A 139 0.82 14.16 -14.07
N PHE A 140 2.12 14.13 -13.75
CA PHE A 140 2.85 15.34 -13.33
C PHE A 140 2.85 16.42 -14.39
N GLU A 141 3.10 16.04 -15.65
CA GLU A 141 3.09 17.01 -16.77
C GLU A 141 1.69 17.57 -17.01
N GLU A 142 0.66 16.72 -17.07
CA GLU A 142 -0.72 17.10 -17.40
C GLU A 142 -1.37 17.95 -16.31
N TYR A 143 -1.23 17.56 -15.04
CA TYR A 143 -1.93 18.22 -13.93
C TYR A 143 -1.12 19.32 -13.24
N LEU A 144 0.21 19.20 -13.19
CA LEU A 144 1.07 20.16 -12.50
C LEU A 144 1.95 20.97 -13.44
N GLY A 145 2.04 20.59 -14.72
CA GLY A 145 2.95 21.19 -15.70
C GLY A 145 4.43 20.86 -15.43
N ILE A 146 4.74 19.84 -14.63
CA ILE A 146 6.10 19.51 -14.18
C ILE A 146 6.61 18.30 -14.94
N VAL A 147 7.80 18.42 -15.53
CA VAL A 147 8.53 17.27 -16.08
C VAL A 147 9.30 16.59 -14.94
N LEU A 148 8.85 15.41 -14.55
CA LEU A 148 9.48 14.61 -13.50
C LEU A 148 10.84 14.10 -13.98
N SER A 149 11.84 14.07 -13.08
CA SER A 149 13.16 13.47 -13.32
C SER A 149 13.64 12.76 -12.06
N GLU A 150 14.31 11.61 -12.22
CA GLU A 150 14.99 10.94 -11.12
C GLU A 150 16.32 11.62 -10.71
N GLU A 151 16.87 12.48 -11.57
CA GLU A 151 18.04 13.29 -11.24
C GLU A 151 17.60 14.54 -10.47
N GLU A 152 18.07 14.69 -9.23
CA GLU A 152 17.66 15.75 -8.31
C GLU A 152 17.89 17.15 -8.87
N GLU A 153 19.06 17.40 -9.47
CA GLU A 153 19.39 18.70 -10.06
C GLU A 153 18.44 19.05 -11.23
N ILE A 154 18.10 18.04 -12.06
CA ILE A 154 17.18 18.24 -13.18
C ILE A 154 15.77 18.54 -12.64
N LEU A 155 15.29 17.79 -11.64
CA LEU A 155 14.01 18.03 -11.03
C LEU A 155 13.93 19.43 -10.42
N LYS A 156 14.96 19.85 -9.66
CA LYS A 156 15.04 21.20 -9.08
C LYS A 156 15.04 22.30 -10.14
N ASN A 157 15.78 22.11 -11.23
CA ASN A 157 15.79 23.06 -12.35
C ASN A 157 14.42 23.16 -13.03
N ASN A 158 13.73 22.03 -13.25
CA ASN A 158 12.39 22.01 -13.80
C ASN A 158 11.43 22.78 -12.89
N LEU A 159 11.48 22.54 -11.58
CA LEU A 159 10.66 23.24 -10.59
C LEU A 159 10.88 24.76 -10.60
N MET A 160 12.13 25.22 -10.63
CA MET A 160 12.43 26.65 -10.73
C MET A 160 11.85 27.27 -11.99
N ALA A 161 11.90 26.57 -13.12
CA ALA A 161 11.32 27.05 -14.38
C ALA A 161 9.80 27.21 -14.31
N TYR A 162 9.11 26.45 -13.47
CA TYR A 162 7.67 26.56 -13.22
C TYR A 162 7.31 27.46 -12.03
N GLY A 163 8.30 28.11 -11.40
CA GLY A 163 8.08 29.05 -10.30
C GLY A 163 7.80 28.39 -8.94
N TYR A 164 8.12 27.11 -8.79
CA TYR A 164 8.08 26.46 -7.49
C TYR A 164 9.30 26.84 -6.65
N ASP A 165 9.07 27.10 -5.38
CA ASP A 165 10.10 27.38 -4.39
C ASP A 165 10.44 26.12 -3.59
N PHE A 166 11.72 25.90 -3.29
CA PHE A 166 12.19 24.78 -2.47
C PHE A 166 13.42 25.21 -1.66
N ASP A 167 13.63 24.55 -0.53
CA ASP A 167 14.84 24.71 0.28
C ASP A 167 15.97 23.87 -0.34
N ASP A 168 17.20 24.42 -0.43
CA ASP A 168 18.38 23.72 -0.97
C ASP A 168 18.69 22.41 -0.22
N ARG A 169 18.18 22.27 1.01
CA ARG A 169 18.33 21.08 1.86
C ARG A 169 17.32 19.99 1.57
N GLU A 170 16.27 20.29 0.81
CA GLU A 170 15.29 19.26 0.41
C GLU A 170 15.94 18.31 -0.59
N ASP A 171 15.88 17.01 -0.27
CA ASP A 171 16.30 15.95 -1.17
C ASP A 171 15.21 15.64 -2.20
N TRP A 172 15.55 14.79 -3.15
CA TRP A 172 14.64 14.38 -4.23
C TRP A 172 13.32 13.83 -3.71
N GLU A 173 13.37 12.99 -2.68
CA GLU A 173 12.19 12.31 -2.13
C GLU A 173 11.25 13.28 -1.42
N THR A 174 11.77 14.20 -0.63
CA THR A 174 11.01 15.28 0.01
C THR A 174 10.28 16.14 -1.03
N ILE A 175 10.99 16.54 -2.08
CA ILE A 175 10.42 17.32 -3.19
C ILE A 175 9.33 16.52 -3.90
N PHE A 176 9.60 15.26 -4.22
CA PHE A 176 8.65 14.38 -4.89
C PHE A 176 7.34 14.27 -4.10
N TYR A 177 7.39 13.92 -2.81
CA TYR A 177 6.18 13.74 -2.02
C TYR A 177 5.41 15.04 -1.80
N ARG A 178 6.08 16.18 -1.70
CA ARG A 178 5.40 17.48 -1.66
C ARG A 178 4.58 17.73 -2.93
N LEU A 179 5.13 17.45 -4.09
CA LEU A 179 4.43 17.57 -5.37
C LEU A 179 3.38 16.48 -5.55
N TYR A 180 3.66 15.29 -5.04
CA TYR A 180 2.74 14.16 -5.13
C TYR A 180 1.43 14.44 -4.38
N VAL A 181 1.48 15.08 -3.22
CA VAL A 181 0.29 15.54 -2.49
C VAL A 181 -0.55 16.54 -3.33
N GLU A 182 0.09 17.41 -4.10
CA GLU A 182 -0.65 18.28 -5.02
C GLU A 182 -1.27 17.50 -6.18
N LEU A 183 -0.57 16.51 -6.73
CA LEU A 183 -1.10 15.62 -7.75
C LEU A 183 -2.33 14.85 -7.23
N GLU A 184 -2.27 14.28 -6.02
CA GLU A 184 -3.40 13.56 -5.41
C GLU A 184 -4.68 14.41 -5.36
N ARG A 185 -4.56 15.71 -5.09
CA ARG A 185 -5.70 16.64 -5.10
C ARG A 185 -6.33 16.79 -6.48
N CYS A 186 -5.51 16.66 -7.53
CA CYS A 186 -5.99 16.71 -8.92
C CYS A 186 -6.72 15.43 -9.34
N LEU A 187 -6.47 14.30 -8.64
CA LEU A 187 -7.12 13.01 -8.90
C LEU A 187 -8.50 12.87 -8.25
N ALA A 188 -9.14 13.98 -7.85
CA ALA A 188 -10.45 14.00 -7.21
C ALA A 188 -11.63 13.64 -8.13
N SER A 189 -11.37 13.04 -9.29
CA SER A 189 -12.39 12.55 -10.23
C SER A 189 -13.21 11.40 -9.64
N GLU A 190 -14.47 11.31 -10.04
CA GLU A 190 -15.34 10.15 -9.77
C GLU A 190 -14.83 8.86 -10.44
N LYS A 191 -14.03 9.01 -11.49
CA LYS A 191 -13.47 7.90 -12.24
C LYS A 191 -12.25 7.32 -11.52
N PRO A 192 -12.25 6.02 -11.15
CA PRO A 192 -11.07 5.38 -10.58
C PRO A 192 -9.88 5.48 -11.50
N THR A 193 -8.76 5.97 -10.96
CA THR A 193 -7.53 6.21 -11.71
C THR A 193 -6.39 5.36 -11.14
N PHE A 194 -5.80 4.53 -11.99
CA PHE A 194 -4.57 3.80 -11.69
C PHE A 194 -3.38 4.64 -12.17
N LEU A 195 -2.54 5.07 -11.23
CA LEU A 195 -1.22 5.61 -11.53
C LEU A 195 -0.22 4.46 -11.67
N ILE A 196 0.55 4.44 -12.73
CA ILE A 196 1.52 3.39 -13.03
C ILE A 196 2.89 3.98 -13.37
N LYS A 197 3.92 3.13 -13.45
CA LYS A 197 5.29 3.51 -13.80
C LYS A 197 5.87 4.53 -12.82
N PHE A 198 5.95 4.15 -11.57
CA PHE A 198 6.61 4.94 -10.55
C PHE A 198 8.11 5.04 -10.81
N PRO A 199 8.79 6.13 -10.39
CA PRO A 199 10.24 6.22 -10.44
C PRO A 199 10.92 5.02 -9.77
N SER A 200 12.07 4.61 -10.29
CA SER A 200 12.80 3.45 -9.78
C SER A 200 13.16 3.57 -8.31
N LYS A 201 13.40 4.80 -7.82
CA LYS A 201 13.66 5.12 -6.41
C LYS A 201 12.50 4.77 -5.47
N LEU A 202 11.28 4.73 -6.00
CA LEU A 202 10.06 4.44 -5.26
C LEU A 202 9.52 3.01 -5.50
N ALA A 203 10.41 2.10 -5.90
CA ALA A 203 10.01 0.73 -6.22
C ALA A 203 9.49 -0.07 -5.02
N MET A 204 9.76 0.37 -3.79
CA MET A 204 9.39 -0.38 -2.58
C MET A 204 9.91 -1.83 -2.65
N TYR A 205 9.03 -2.83 -2.56
CA TYR A 205 9.37 -4.24 -2.80
C TYR A 205 9.22 -4.66 -4.28
N GLY A 206 8.91 -3.72 -5.17
CA GLY A 206 8.63 -4.01 -6.57
C GLY A 206 9.87 -4.17 -7.45
N VAL A 207 9.67 -4.83 -8.58
CA VAL A 207 10.65 -4.96 -9.66
C VAL A 207 10.87 -3.61 -10.33
N VAL A 208 12.14 -3.30 -10.65
CA VAL A 208 12.49 -2.18 -11.53
C VAL A 208 12.78 -2.74 -12.92
N LYS A 209 12.07 -2.23 -13.93
CA LYS A 209 12.20 -2.62 -15.32
C LYS A 209 12.10 -1.40 -16.24
N ASP A 210 12.95 -1.33 -17.24
CA ASP A 210 12.98 -0.22 -18.21
C ASP A 210 13.04 1.19 -17.55
N GLY A 211 13.71 1.30 -16.39
CA GLY A 211 13.87 2.55 -15.65
C GLY A 211 12.72 2.90 -14.71
N TYR A 212 11.65 2.09 -14.66
CA TYR A 212 10.48 2.34 -13.80
C TYR A 212 10.23 1.17 -12.85
N ALA A 213 9.61 1.49 -11.71
CA ALA A 213 9.05 0.46 -10.84
C ALA A 213 7.76 -0.09 -11.47
N GLU A 214 7.65 -1.41 -11.57
CA GLU A 214 6.40 -2.10 -11.91
C GLU A 214 5.43 -2.03 -10.70
N ARG A 215 4.95 -0.82 -10.43
CA ARG A 215 4.10 -0.43 -9.30
C ARG A 215 2.91 0.37 -9.80
N PHE A 216 1.78 0.22 -9.12
CA PHE A 216 0.62 1.08 -9.31
C PHE A 216 0.03 1.55 -7.97
N GLU A 217 -0.65 2.65 -8.01
CA GLU A 217 -1.58 3.10 -6.97
C GLU A 217 -2.95 3.37 -7.59
N LEU A 218 -4.01 3.05 -6.86
CA LEU A 218 -5.40 3.29 -7.26
C LEU A 218 -5.99 4.44 -6.46
N TYR A 219 -6.49 5.44 -7.16
CA TYR A 219 -7.19 6.58 -6.59
C TYR A 219 -8.67 6.58 -6.97
N ILE A 220 -9.55 6.87 -6.01
CA ILE A 220 -10.97 7.14 -6.23
C ILE A 220 -11.32 8.40 -5.44
N LYS A 221 -11.82 9.44 -6.11
CA LYS A 221 -12.19 10.73 -5.48
C LYS A 221 -11.03 11.39 -4.71
N GLY A 222 -9.80 11.26 -5.21
CA GLY A 222 -8.61 11.79 -4.56
C GLY A 222 -8.19 11.04 -3.29
N ILE A 223 -8.71 9.82 -3.09
CA ILE A 223 -8.34 8.95 -1.98
C ILE A 223 -7.56 7.77 -2.54
N GLU A 224 -6.34 7.56 -2.07
CA GLU A 224 -5.58 6.34 -2.33
C GLU A 224 -6.30 5.14 -1.71
N ILE A 225 -6.70 4.20 -2.56
CA ILE A 225 -7.45 3.00 -2.19
C ILE A 225 -6.54 1.78 -2.10
N ALA A 226 -5.63 1.63 -3.06
CA ALA A 226 -4.78 0.45 -3.19
C ALA A 226 -3.39 0.81 -3.72
N ASN A 227 -2.42 -0.02 -3.36
CA ASN A 227 -1.04 0.04 -3.81
C ASN A 227 -0.57 -1.39 -4.09
N GLY A 228 0.12 -1.61 -5.22
CA GLY A 228 0.56 -2.94 -5.59
C GLY A 228 1.69 -2.92 -6.62
N TRP A 229 2.39 -4.04 -6.74
CA TRP A 229 3.56 -4.18 -7.61
C TRP A 229 3.83 -5.61 -8.05
N THR A 230 4.64 -5.75 -9.10
CA THR A 230 5.34 -6.99 -9.41
C THR A 230 6.46 -7.18 -8.40
N GLU A 231 6.51 -8.29 -7.72
CA GLU A 231 7.36 -8.50 -6.55
C GLU A 231 8.82 -8.81 -6.92
N GLU A 232 9.76 -8.07 -6.32
CA GLU A 232 11.18 -8.38 -6.42
C GLU A 232 11.52 -9.59 -5.55
N ARG A 233 12.15 -10.60 -6.16
CA ARG A 233 12.50 -11.86 -5.50
C ARG A 233 13.98 -11.99 -5.18
N ASP A 234 14.80 -11.05 -5.64
CA ASP A 234 16.22 -11.02 -5.32
C ASP A 234 16.43 -10.59 -3.86
N PRO A 235 16.87 -11.50 -2.96
CA PRO A 235 17.01 -11.18 -1.56
C PRO A 235 18.10 -10.14 -1.29
N GLN A 236 19.08 -9.97 -2.19
CA GLN A 236 20.13 -8.98 -2.01
C GLN A 236 19.60 -7.57 -2.27
N LYS A 237 18.83 -7.38 -3.35
CA LYS A 237 18.19 -6.10 -3.65
C LYS A 237 17.22 -5.68 -2.54
N ILE A 238 16.38 -6.61 -2.06
CA ILE A 238 15.45 -6.33 -0.97
C ILE A 238 16.20 -6.02 0.32
N ARG A 239 17.27 -6.75 0.65
CA ARG A 239 18.11 -6.46 1.80
C ARG A 239 18.72 -5.06 1.76
N GLU A 240 19.22 -4.64 0.62
CA GLU A 240 19.79 -3.30 0.44
C GLU A 240 18.75 -2.22 0.68
N ARG A 241 17.55 -2.36 0.10
CA ARG A 241 16.42 -1.45 0.35
C ARG A 241 16.02 -1.43 1.82
N MET A 242 15.83 -2.59 2.44
CA MET A 242 15.48 -2.67 3.87
C MET A 242 16.54 -2.00 4.76
N LYS A 243 17.83 -2.21 4.47
CA LYS A 243 18.92 -1.54 5.22
C LYS A 243 18.82 -0.02 5.15
N GLU A 244 18.51 0.53 3.98
CA GLU A 244 18.30 1.97 3.82
C GLU A 244 17.07 2.44 4.61
N TRP A 245 15.95 1.71 4.54
CA TRP A 245 14.73 2.07 5.25
C TRP A 245 14.82 2.02 6.78
N VAL A 246 15.71 1.18 7.32
CA VAL A 246 15.87 1.05 8.78
C VAL A 246 17.16 1.69 9.32
N LYS A 247 17.98 2.35 8.48
CA LYS A 247 19.31 2.84 8.86
C LYS A 247 19.34 3.75 10.10
N ASP A 248 18.29 4.58 10.26
CA ASP A 248 18.13 5.51 11.37
C ASP A 248 17.09 5.05 12.40
N ARG A 249 16.67 3.77 12.31
CA ARG A 249 15.62 3.16 13.14
C ARG A 249 16.15 1.88 13.79
N ASP A 250 15.85 1.67 15.06
CA ASP A 250 16.20 0.42 15.77
C ASP A 250 15.24 -0.71 15.41
N LEU A 251 15.23 -1.09 14.13
CA LEU A 251 14.36 -2.14 13.61
C LEU A 251 15.17 -3.28 13.02
N PRO A 252 14.92 -4.53 13.42
CA PRO A 252 15.57 -5.71 12.85
C PRO A 252 15.01 -6.03 11.46
N ILE A 253 15.88 -6.48 10.56
CA ILE A 253 15.50 -6.98 9.24
C ILE A 253 14.97 -8.42 9.35
N ASP A 254 13.90 -8.71 8.62
CA ASP A 254 13.29 -10.05 8.54
C ASP A 254 14.11 -10.98 7.62
N GLU A 255 15.10 -11.63 8.21
CA GLU A 255 15.97 -12.58 7.49
C GLU A 255 15.21 -13.81 6.97
N GLU A 256 14.12 -14.21 7.63
CA GLU A 256 13.28 -15.34 7.18
C GLU A 256 12.56 -14.99 5.88
N LEU A 257 12.08 -13.74 5.74
CA LEU A 257 11.50 -13.26 4.49
C LEU A 257 12.53 -13.32 3.36
N LEU A 258 13.75 -12.78 3.60
CA LEU A 258 14.80 -12.77 2.59
C LEU A 258 15.20 -14.17 2.12
N GLN A 259 15.15 -15.16 3.00
CA GLN A 259 15.37 -16.57 2.63
C GLN A 259 14.21 -17.18 1.85
N ALA A 260 12.98 -16.71 2.10
CA ALA A 260 11.78 -17.21 1.44
C ALA A 260 11.60 -16.68 0.01
N LEU A 261 12.01 -15.43 -0.27
CA LEU A 261 11.75 -14.75 -1.55
C LEU A 261 12.17 -15.54 -2.80
N PRO A 262 13.37 -16.18 -2.88
CA PRO A 262 13.79 -16.94 -4.05
C PRO A 262 12.94 -18.18 -4.33
N GLU A 263 12.29 -18.73 -3.30
CA GLU A 263 11.46 -19.95 -3.40
C GLU A 263 10.07 -19.67 -3.99
N ILE A 264 9.64 -18.39 -4.04
CA ILE A 264 8.34 -18.01 -4.59
C ILE A 264 8.47 -17.91 -6.12
N PRO A 265 7.58 -18.49 -6.93
CA PRO A 265 7.51 -18.22 -8.37
C PRO A 265 7.30 -16.72 -8.66
N GLU A 266 7.34 -16.29 -9.92
CA GLU A 266 6.94 -14.91 -10.26
C GLU A 266 5.54 -14.61 -9.72
N PHE A 267 5.39 -13.46 -9.07
CA PHE A 267 4.14 -13.09 -8.44
C PHE A 267 4.03 -11.58 -8.28
N SER A 268 2.81 -11.14 -8.03
CA SER A 268 2.49 -9.74 -7.76
C SER A 268 1.60 -9.65 -6.53
N GLY A 269 1.71 -8.56 -5.78
CA GLY A 269 0.97 -8.30 -4.55
C GLY A 269 0.32 -6.94 -4.52
N CYS A 270 -0.81 -6.85 -3.81
CA CYS A 270 -1.56 -5.61 -3.65
C CYS A 270 -2.20 -5.53 -2.28
N SER A 271 -2.11 -4.34 -1.68
CA SER A 271 -2.83 -3.95 -0.48
C SER A 271 -3.97 -2.98 -0.80
N VAL A 272 -5.12 -3.14 -0.14
CA VAL A 272 -6.31 -2.29 -0.27
C VAL A 272 -6.78 -1.86 1.11
N GLY A 273 -6.89 -0.57 1.35
CA GLY A 273 -7.50 -0.02 2.56
C GLY A 273 -9.02 -0.12 2.52
N LEU A 274 -9.60 -1.08 3.26
CA LEU A 274 -11.02 -1.39 3.14
C LEU A 274 -11.93 -0.27 3.64
N GLU A 275 -11.56 0.45 4.71
CA GLU A 275 -12.34 1.61 5.15
C GLU A 275 -12.31 2.73 4.12
N ARG A 276 -11.18 2.99 3.44
CA ARG A 276 -11.10 3.99 2.37
C ARG A 276 -11.93 3.58 1.14
N LEU A 277 -11.88 2.30 0.73
CA LEU A 277 -12.73 1.80 -0.35
C LEU A 277 -14.21 1.89 0.03
N PHE A 278 -14.56 1.55 1.28
CA PHE A 278 -15.93 1.69 1.78
C PHE A 278 -16.40 3.15 1.74
N MET A 279 -15.54 4.10 2.13
CA MET A 279 -15.84 5.52 2.02
C MET A 279 -16.14 5.94 0.57
N ALA A 280 -15.31 5.49 -0.38
CA ALA A 280 -15.51 5.79 -1.80
C ALA A 280 -16.83 5.22 -2.35
N VAL A 281 -17.18 3.98 -1.98
CA VAL A 281 -18.42 3.30 -2.39
C VAL A 281 -19.68 3.94 -1.78
N TYR A 282 -19.63 4.32 -0.52
CA TYR A 282 -20.80 4.82 0.21
C TYR A 282 -20.84 6.35 0.36
N ASN A 283 -19.95 7.07 -0.33
CA ASN A 283 -19.85 8.54 -0.28
C ASN A 283 -19.67 9.08 1.15
N ILE A 284 -18.75 8.49 1.91
CA ILE A 284 -18.37 8.90 3.26
C ILE A 284 -17.13 9.81 3.14
N GLU A 285 -17.16 10.98 3.76
CA GLU A 285 -16.11 11.99 3.59
C GLU A 285 -14.95 11.86 4.59
N SER A 286 -15.18 11.25 5.75
CA SER A 286 -14.20 11.10 6.83
C SER A 286 -14.37 9.78 7.56
N LEU A 287 -13.27 9.21 8.02
CA LEU A 287 -13.26 8.04 8.89
C LEU A 287 -14.04 8.28 10.21
N ASP A 288 -14.17 9.54 10.65
CA ASP A 288 -14.97 9.88 11.85
C ASP A 288 -16.44 9.50 11.72
N GLN A 289 -16.95 9.35 10.51
CA GLN A 289 -18.34 8.94 10.26
C GLN A 289 -18.53 7.41 10.35
N ILE A 290 -17.43 6.64 10.40
CA ILE A 290 -17.44 5.19 10.49
C ILE A 290 -17.48 4.78 11.99
N PRO A 291 -18.55 4.12 12.48
CA PRO A 291 -18.75 3.93 13.92
C PRO A 291 -17.83 2.90 14.58
N TRP A 292 -17.19 2.00 13.80
CA TRP A 292 -16.29 0.95 14.34
C TRP A 292 -14.80 1.28 14.23
N ILE A 293 -14.46 2.47 13.74
CA ILE A 293 -13.06 2.88 13.59
C ILE A 293 -12.49 3.31 14.95
N PHE A 294 -11.18 3.10 15.13
CA PHE A 294 -10.46 3.56 16.31
C PHE A 294 -10.68 5.07 16.57
N ARG A 295 -10.92 5.45 17.82
CA ARG A 295 -11.02 6.83 18.30
C ARG A 295 -10.20 6.97 19.58
N GLU A 296 -9.55 8.11 19.75
CA GLU A 296 -8.73 8.38 20.93
C GLU A 296 -9.56 8.40 22.23
N GLU A 297 -10.79 8.89 22.16
CA GLU A 297 -11.71 9.00 23.31
C GLU A 297 -12.59 7.74 23.53
N GLY A 298 -12.30 6.66 22.78
CA GLY A 298 -13.10 5.43 22.82
C GLY A 298 -14.25 5.41 21.80
N LEU A 299 -15.08 4.35 21.85
CA LEU A 299 -16.21 4.15 20.92
C LEU A 299 -17.38 5.09 21.20
#